data_0733b891447894737da3a12905f8cafc
#
_entry.id   0733b891447894737da3a12905f8cafc
#
_cell.length_a   1.000
_cell.length_b   1.000
_cell.length_c   1.000
_cell.angle_alpha   90.00
_cell.angle_beta   90.00
_cell.angle_gamma   90.00
#
_symmetry.space_group_name_H-M   'P 1'
#
loop_
_entity.id
_entity.type
_entity.pdbx_description
1 polymer ?
#
loop_
_entity_poly.entity_id
_entity_poly.type
_entity_poly.pdbx_seq_one_letter_code
_entity_poly.pdbx_strand_id
1 'polypeptide(L)'
;MRLLVSGKKDFSEFLNSLARRGESGFAKKEGTVRRILGAVKKDGDAALFRLTREFDGWRPSSRSIRVSPGEIRKAVKLLKEEERDTLEFAAERIEKFHLLQVQKSWSFADEDGTILGQIVHPLERVGIYVPGGKAAYPSSVLMNAIPARVAGVREIIMACPAPKGYLDPVVLAAAHIAGVDAIFKVGGAQAIGAMAYGTQTIPKVDKIVGPGNIYVATAKRMVFGEVAIDSIAGPSEILIISDGSGEPSYIAADLISQAEHDEQAAAVLVCTSRRFAEEVRSEVGKQLDLLPRKTIAGRAL
;
A
#
# COMPACT_ATOMS: atom_id res chain seq x y z
N MET A 1 -23.47 11.74 -0.38
CA MET A 1 -22.66 12.88 0.14
C MET A 1 -23.49 13.72 1.11
N ARG A 2 -23.00 13.96 2.34
CA ARG A 2 -23.67 14.78 3.38
C ARG A 2 -23.16 16.21 3.31
N LEU A 3 -24.06 17.20 3.56
CA LEU A 3 -23.69 18.61 3.65
C LEU A 3 -23.84 19.04 5.12
N LEU A 4 -22.76 19.51 5.71
CA LEU A 4 -22.69 19.95 7.10
C LEU A 4 -22.31 21.42 7.17
N VAL A 5 -22.79 22.12 8.18
CA VAL A 5 -22.48 23.54 8.41
C VAL A 5 -21.69 23.66 9.71
N SER A 6 -20.55 24.36 9.67
CA SER A 6 -19.73 24.61 10.86
C SER A 6 -20.55 25.31 11.97
N GLY A 7 -20.23 25.00 13.22
CA GLY A 7 -20.94 25.55 14.39
C GLY A 7 -22.24 24.84 14.75
N LYS A 8 -22.73 23.88 13.96
CA LYS A 8 -23.87 23.03 14.32
C LYS A 8 -23.43 21.76 15.03
N LYS A 9 -24.33 21.16 15.82
CA LYS A 9 -24.06 19.95 16.60
C LYS A 9 -23.66 18.76 15.73
N ASP A 10 -24.33 18.55 14.61
CA ASP A 10 -24.06 17.48 13.64
C ASP A 10 -22.66 17.58 13.01
N PHE A 11 -22.13 18.79 12.85
CA PHE A 11 -20.75 19.01 12.38
C PHE A 11 -19.72 18.53 13.42
N SER A 12 -19.92 18.89 14.68
CA SER A 12 -19.01 18.45 15.76
C SER A 12 -19.05 16.94 15.97
N GLU A 13 -20.24 16.33 15.88
CA GLU A 13 -20.39 14.87 15.94
C GLU A 13 -19.68 14.18 14.77
N PHE A 14 -19.78 14.74 13.58
CA PHE A 14 -19.06 14.22 12.39
C PHE A 14 -17.56 14.31 12.54
N LEU A 15 -17.00 15.45 12.98
CA LEU A 15 -15.56 15.60 13.20
C LEU A 15 -15.05 14.59 14.25
N ASN A 16 -15.77 14.41 15.36
CA ASN A 16 -15.42 13.42 16.36
C ASN A 16 -15.46 11.99 15.80
N SER A 17 -16.39 11.70 14.89
CA SER A 17 -16.47 10.39 14.25
C SER A 17 -15.30 10.15 13.29
N LEU A 18 -14.88 11.18 12.56
CA LEU A 18 -13.68 11.12 11.68
C LEU A 18 -12.41 10.86 12.50
N ALA A 19 -12.21 11.60 13.59
CA ALA A 19 -11.04 11.45 14.45
C ALA A 19 -10.90 10.03 15.04
N ARG A 20 -12.03 9.36 15.31
CA ARG A 20 -12.07 8.00 15.89
C ARG A 20 -12.08 6.86 14.86
N ARG A 21 -12.17 7.16 13.55
CA ARG A 21 -12.28 6.12 12.51
C ARG A 21 -11.12 5.13 12.52
N GLY A 22 -9.89 5.60 12.70
CA GLY A 22 -8.70 4.75 12.71
C GLY A 22 -8.67 3.73 13.85
N GLU A 23 -9.01 4.15 15.06
CA GLU A 23 -8.89 3.33 16.27
C GLU A 23 -9.86 2.15 16.30
N SER A 24 -11.13 2.38 15.96
CA SER A 24 -12.18 1.36 16.03
C SER A 24 -12.01 0.22 15.02
N GLY A 25 -11.40 0.49 13.88
CA GLY A 25 -11.15 -0.48 12.81
C GLY A 25 -10.12 -1.53 13.20
N PHE A 26 -9.04 -1.11 13.83
CA PHE A 26 -7.95 -1.99 14.26
C PHE A 26 -8.37 -2.95 15.37
N ALA A 27 -9.03 -2.45 16.41
CA ALA A 27 -9.47 -3.24 17.57
C ALA A 27 -10.33 -4.44 17.16
N LYS A 28 -11.26 -4.24 16.21
CA LYS A 28 -12.15 -5.31 15.72
C LYS A 28 -11.41 -6.42 14.97
N LYS A 29 -10.25 -6.16 14.37
CA LYS A 29 -9.49 -7.13 13.56
C LYS A 29 -8.33 -7.76 14.32
N GLU A 30 -7.91 -7.17 15.42
CA GLU A 30 -6.73 -7.59 16.18
C GLU A 30 -6.76 -9.06 16.61
N GLY A 31 -7.87 -9.56 17.14
CA GLY A 31 -7.99 -10.97 17.53
C GLY A 31 -7.81 -11.95 16.38
N THR A 32 -8.35 -11.63 15.19
CA THR A 32 -8.18 -12.45 14.00
C THR A 32 -6.73 -12.40 13.50
N VAL A 33 -6.15 -11.20 13.42
CA VAL A 33 -4.76 -11.03 12.97
C VAL A 33 -3.78 -11.71 13.93
N ARG A 34 -3.99 -11.61 15.24
CA ARG A 34 -3.18 -12.29 16.25
C ARG A 34 -3.15 -13.80 16.05
N ARG A 35 -4.32 -14.42 15.78
CA ARG A 35 -4.37 -15.86 15.46
C ARG A 35 -3.61 -16.22 14.19
N ILE A 36 -3.74 -15.40 13.13
CA ILE A 36 -3.02 -15.61 11.87
C ILE A 36 -1.50 -15.51 12.08
N LEU A 37 -1.04 -14.43 12.72
CA LEU A 37 0.38 -14.23 13.00
C LEU A 37 0.96 -15.33 13.88
N GLY A 38 0.22 -15.73 14.94
CA GLY A 38 0.61 -16.82 15.83
C GLY A 38 0.72 -18.16 15.11
N ALA A 39 -0.22 -18.46 14.19
CA ALA A 39 -0.17 -19.66 13.38
C ALA A 39 1.06 -19.66 12.45
N VAL A 40 1.35 -18.55 11.75
CA VAL A 40 2.53 -18.44 10.88
C VAL A 40 3.83 -18.56 11.69
N LYS A 41 3.91 -17.90 12.85
CA LYS A 41 5.09 -17.97 13.73
C LYS A 41 5.36 -19.40 14.21
N LYS A 42 4.29 -20.16 14.51
CA LYS A 42 4.39 -21.53 15.05
C LYS A 42 4.62 -22.58 13.97
N ASP A 43 3.82 -22.54 12.90
CA ASP A 43 3.69 -23.63 11.93
C ASP A 43 4.36 -23.31 10.57
N GLY A 44 4.91 -22.09 10.39
CA GLY A 44 5.65 -21.69 9.18
C GLY A 44 4.84 -21.87 7.88
N ASP A 45 5.45 -22.53 6.90
CA ASP A 45 4.84 -22.79 5.58
C ASP A 45 3.52 -23.54 5.66
N ALA A 46 3.34 -24.45 6.60
CA ALA A 46 2.10 -25.20 6.75
C ALA A 46 0.90 -24.26 7.05
N ALA A 47 1.10 -23.30 7.95
CA ALA A 47 0.09 -22.27 8.22
C ALA A 47 -0.08 -21.33 7.02
N LEU A 48 1.01 -20.89 6.40
CA LEU A 48 1.01 -19.99 5.26
C LEU A 48 0.19 -20.58 4.10
N PHE A 49 0.42 -21.82 3.73
CA PHE A 49 -0.28 -22.48 2.63
C PHE A 49 -1.76 -22.74 2.94
N ARG A 50 -2.08 -23.11 4.18
CA ARG A 50 -3.47 -23.28 4.62
C ARG A 50 -4.25 -21.97 4.52
N LEU A 51 -3.68 -20.87 5.05
CA LEU A 51 -4.32 -19.54 5.05
C LEU A 51 -4.42 -18.97 3.63
N THR A 52 -3.42 -19.17 2.77
CA THR A 52 -3.49 -18.76 1.37
C THR A 52 -4.57 -19.54 0.63
N ARG A 53 -4.74 -20.84 0.90
CA ARG A 53 -5.84 -21.61 0.33
C ARG A 53 -7.20 -21.07 0.78
N GLU A 54 -7.33 -20.72 2.05
CA GLU A 54 -8.58 -20.21 2.63
C GLU A 54 -8.96 -18.85 2.05
N PHE A 55 -7.99 -17.91 1.93
CA PHE A 55 -8.28 -16.52 1.57
C PHE A 55 -8.16 -16.24 0.07
N ASP A 56 -7.21 -16.86 -0.62
CA ASP A 56 -6.94 -16.60 -2.04
C ASP A 56 -7.53 -17.69 -2.97
N GLY A 57 -8.12 -18.76 -2.41
CA GLY A 57 -8.83 -19.79 -3.16
C GLY A 57 -7.97 -20.70 -4.03
N TRP A 58 -6.65 -20.83 -3.73
CA TRP A 58 -5.75 -21.74 -4.41
C TRP A 58 -4.85 -22.50 -3.44
N ARG A 59 -4.23 -23.58 -3.91
CA ARG A 59 -3.34 -24.43 -3.08
C ARG A 59 -1.88 -24.18 -3.44
N PRO A 60 -1.15 -23.32 -2.71
CA PRO A 60 0.27 -23.16 -2.93
C PRO A 60 1.07 -24.37 -2.45
N SER A 61 2.26 -24.49 -2.98
CA SER A 61 3.35 -25.35 -2.50
C SER A 61 4.61 -24.51 -2.40
N SER A 62 5.66 -25.05 -1.78
CA SER A 62 6.97 -24.40 -1.70
C SER A 62 7.54 -23.98 -3.07
N ARG A 63 7.19 -24.73 -4.13
CA ARG A 63 7.61 -24.42 -5.50
C ARG A 63 6.69 -23.39 -6.19
N SER A 64 5.38 -23.48 -5.98
CA SER A 64 4.40 -22.69 -6.73
C SER A 64 4.09 -21.34 -6.09
N ILE A 65 4.36 -21.15 -4.79
CA ILE A 65 4.14 -19.88 -4.11
C ILE A 65 5.11 -18.79 -4.59
N ARG A 66 6.33 -19.15 -4.97
CA ARG A 66 7.30 -18.24 -5.59
C ARG A 66 7.04 -18.15 -7.08
N VAL A 67 7.01 -16.94 -7.62
CA VAL A 67 6.96 -16.69 -9.06
C VAL A 67 8.26 -17.15 -9.69
N SER A 68 8.15 -17.95 -10.73
CA SER A 68 9.29 -18.45 -11.46
C SER A 68 9.86 -17.39 -12.43
N PRO A 69 11.16 -17.46 -12.78
CA PRO A 69 11.73 -16.60 -13.83
C PRO A 69 11.00 -16.73 -15.18
N GLY A 70 10.41 -17.89 -15.46
CA GLY A 70 9.61 -18.13 -16.66
C GLY A 70 8.31 -17.32 -16.68
N GLU A 71 7.62 -17.22 -15.54
CA GLU A 71 6.41 -16.38 -15.40
C GLU A 71 6.74 -14.90 -15.59
N ILE A 72 7.86 -14.42 -15.02
CA ILE A 72 8.30 -13.03 -15.18
C ILE A 72 8.59 -12.74 -16.65
N ARG A 73 9.40 -13.59 -17.32
CA ARG A 73 9.71 -13.41 -18.76
C ARG A 73 8.45 -13.43 -19.63
N LYS A 74 7.49 -14.30 -19.31
CA LYS A 74 6.20 -14.33 -20.03
C LYS A 74 5.42 -13.05 -19.81
N ALA A 75 5.35 -12.55 -18.58
CA ALA A 75 4.66 -11.31 -18.23
C ALA A 75 5.23 -10.11 -19.00
N VAL A 76 6.56 -9.94 -18.99
CA VAL A 76 7.25 -8.86 -19.73
C VAL A 76 6.96 -8.92 -21.24
N LYS A 77 6.89 -10.13 -21.82
CA LYS A 77 6.56 -10.30 -23.27
C LYS A 77 5.10 -10.01 -23.60
N LEU A 78 4.20 -10.08 -22.62
CA LEU A 78 2.76 -9.82 -22.82
C LEU A 78 2.43 -8.33 -22.79
N LEU A 79 3.29 -7.49 -22.23
CA LEU A 79 3.09 -6.05 -22.21
C LEU A 79 3.17 -5.47 -23.62
N LYS A 80 2.28 -4.52 -23.89
CA LYS A 80 2.41 -3.67 -25.06
C LYS A 80 3.62 -2.74 -24.88
N GLU A 81 4.20 -2.30 -25.97
CA GLU A 81 5.34 -1.39 -25.97
C GLU A 81 5.04 -0.11 -25.18
N GLU A 82 3.89 0.50 -25.40
CA GLU A 82 3.44 1.69 -24.68
C GLU A 82 3.33 1.48 -23.15
N GLU A 83 2.84 0.31 -22.70
CA GLU A 83 2.73 -0.02 -21.28
C GLU A 83 4.13 -0.17 -20.65
N ARG A 84 5.04 -0.82 -21.36
CA ARG A 84 6.42 -0.98 -20.91
C ARG A 84 7.12 0.37 -20.81
N ASP A 85 7.05 1.19 -21.87
CA ASP A 85 7.68 2.51 -21.90
C ASP A 85 7.15 3.43 -20.81
N THR A 86 5.84 3.35 -20.51
CA THR A 86 5.21 4.07 -19.41
C THR A 86 5.78 3.63 -18.06
N LEU A 87 5.95 2.33 -17.82
CA LEU A 87 6.52 1.81 -16.58
C LEU A 87 7.99 2.18 -16.42
N GLU A 88 8.79 2.08 -17.48
CA GLU A 88 10.20 2.45 -17.49
C GLU A 88 10.38 3.96 -17.25
N PHE A 89 9.58 4.80 -17.90
CA PHE A 89 9.56 6.25 -17.67
C PHE A 89 9.20 6.61 -16.22
N ALA A 90 8.17 5.96 -15.67
CA ALA A 90 7.81 6.16 -14.27
C ALA A 90 8.92 5.72 -13.32
N ALA A 91 9.56 4.57 -13.59
CA ALA A 91 10.66 4.04 -12.81
C ALA A 91 11.86 5.02 -12.78
N GLU A 92 12.26 5.54 -13.94
CA GLU A 92 13.34 6.52 -14.05
C GLU A 92 13.07 7.79 -13.23
N ARG A 93 11.84 8.33 -13.29
CA ARG A 93 11.46 9.51 -12.52
C ARG A 93 11.49 9.26 -11.02
N ILE A 94 11.01 8.10 -10.56
CA ILE A 94 11.04 7.71 -9.15
C ILE A 94 12.48 7.56 -8.69
N GLU A 95 13.33 6.88 -9.45
CA GLU A 95 14.74 6.69 -9.14
C GLU A 95 15.47 8.03 -9.03
N LYS A 96 15.32 8.91 -10.02
CA LYS A 96 15.92 10.25 -10.03
C LYS A 96 15.54 11.08 -8.81
N PHE A 97 14.28 11.01 -8.38
CA PHE A 97 13.82 11.69 -7.17
C PHE A 97 14.48 11.14 -5.92
N HIS A 98 14.50 9.81 -5.76
CA HIS A 98 15.02 9.17 -4.56
C HIS A 98 16.55 9.20 -4.44
N LEU A 99 17.29 9.30 -5.55
CA LEU A 99 18.73 9.52 -5.52
C LEU A 99 19.13 10.78 -4.76
N LEU A 100 18.27 11.81 -4.75
CA LEU A 100 18.50 13.04 -3.99
C LEU A 100 18.27 12.88 -2.48
N GLN A 101 17.65 11.78 -2.04
CA GLN A 101 17.35 11.49 -0.64
C GLN A 101 18.40 10.59 0.04
N VAL A 102 19.39 10.10 -0.72
CA VAL A 102 20.43 9.21 -0.19
C VAL A 102 21.28 9.96 0.83
N GLN A 103 21.27 9.46 2.07
CA GLN A 103 22.08 9.99 3.15
C GLN A 103 23.50 9.44 3.07
N LYS A 104 24.49 10.28 3.39
CA LYS A 104 25.89 9.88 3.44
C LYS A 104 26.35 9.76 4.89
N SER A 105 27.24 8.82 5.17
CA SER A 105 27.98 8.77 6.42
C SER A 105 28.87 10.02 6.55
N TRP A 106 29.02 10.51 7.76
CA TRP A 106 29.87 11.66 8.06
C TRP A 106 30.57 11.50 9.42
N SER A 107 31.72 12.09 9.58
CA SER A 107 32.41 12.19 10.85
C SER A 107 33.22 13.49 10.93
N PHE A 108 33.45 13.95 12.13
CA PHE A 108 34.36 15.09 12.43
C PHE A 108 35.14 14.81 13.71
N ALA A 109 36.29 15.44 13.84
CA ALA A 109 37.08 15.44 15.08
C ALA A 109 36.85 16.74 15.83
N ASP A 110 36.61 16.65 17.14
CA ASP A 110 36.50 17.80 18.03
C ASP A 110 37.90 18.27 18.47
N GLU A 111 37.99 19.43 19.14
CA GLU A 111 39.27 20.06 19.57
C GLU A 111 40.07 19.18 20.54
N ASP A 112 39.42 18.36 21.34
CA ASP A 112 40.03 17.39 22.26
C ASP A 112 40.45 16.06 21.61
N GLY A 113 40.26 15.91 20.28
CA GLY A 113 40.55 14.68 19.53
C GLY A 113 39.43 13.65 19.55
N THR A 114 38.27 13.92 20.18
CA THR A 114 37.10 13.05 20.13
C THR A 114 36.53 12.99 18.71
N ILE A 115 36.31 11.79 18.19
CA ILE A 115 35.72 11.60 16.87
C ILE A 115 34.24 11.28 17.05
N LEU A 116 33.39 12.12 16.44
CA LEU A 116 31.93 11.93 16.39
C LEU A 116 31.46 11.77 14.94
N GLY A 117 30.42 11.00 14.73
CA GLY A 117 29.90 10.80 13.37
C GLY A 117 28.66 9.95 13.32
N GLN A 118 28.15 9.81 12.12
CA GLN A 118 27.03 8.93 11.79
C GLN A 118 27.40 8.01 10.63
N ILE A 119 27.21 6.71 10.84
CA ILE A 119 27.40 5.72 9.79
C ILE A 119 26.03 5.31 9.28
N VAL A 120 25.81 5.42 7.98
CA VAL A 120 24.57 5.00 7.30
C VAL A 120 24.86 3.73 6.53
N HIS A 121 24.13 2.67 6.87
CA HIS A 121 24.18 1.38 6.19
C HIS A 121 22.83 1.03 5.58
N PRO A 122 22.80 0.43 4.37
CA PRO A 122 21.58 -0.15 3.83
C PRO A 122 21.11 -1.34 4.67
N LEU A 123 19.81 -1.61 4.65
CA LEU A 123 19.25 -2.85 5.18
C LEU A 123 19.67 -4.03 4.29
N GLU A 124 19.78 -5.24 4.87
CA GLU A 124 20.10 -6.41 4.08
C GLU A 124 18.92 -6.86 3.22
N ARG A 125 17.74 -6.97 3.83
CA ARG A 125 16.55 -7.46 3.13
C ARG A 125 15.31 -6.65 3.48
N VAL A 126 14.57 -6.22 2.45
CA VAL A 126 13.30 -5.51 2.60
C VAL A 126 12.18 -6.32 1.95
N GLY A 127 11.07 -6.47 2.67
CA GLY A 127 9.84 -7.03 2.16
C GLY A 127 8.88 -5.93 1.71
N ILE A 128 8.49 -5.94 0.44
CA ILE A 128 7.44 -5.04 -0.04
C ILE A 128 6.11 -5.77 -0.12
N TYR A 129 5.07 -5.18 0.43
CA TYR A 129 3.70 -5.67 0.27
C TYR A 129 2.99 -4.86 -0.82
N VAL A 130 2.54 -5.53 -1.84
CA VAL A 130 1.79 -4.92 -2.93
C VAL A 130 0.34 -5.40 -2.88
N PRO A 131 -0.65 -4.50 -2.76
CA PRO A 131 -2.05 -4.90 -2.81
C PRO A 131 -2.38 -5.61 -4.13
N GLY A 132 -3.40 -6.47 -4.10
CA GLY A 132 -3.85 -7.20 -5.29
C GLY A 132 -5.27 -7.71 -5.11
N GLY A 133 -5.80 -8.37 -6.15
CA GLY A 133 -7.11 -9.01 -6.14
C GLY A 133 -8.26 -8.14 -6.62
N LYS A 134 -8.30 -6.86 -6.33
CA LYS A 134 -9.33 -5.92 -6.82
C LYS A 134 -8.86 -5.10 -8.04
N ALA A 135 -7.57 -4.81 -8.13
CA ALA A 135 -6.93 -4.09 -9.23
C ALA A 135 -5.43 -4.46 -9.30
N ALA A 136 -4.78 -4.17 -10.43
CA ALA A 136 -3.34 -4.19 -10.56
C ALA A 136 -2.75 -2.88 -10.02
N TYR A 137 -1.66 -2.97 -9.24
CA TYR A 137 -0.99 -1.81 -8.65
C TYR A 137 0.51 -1.78 -9.02
N PRO A 138 0.86 -1.62 -10.29
CA PRO A 138 2.26 -1.54 -10.71
C PRO A 138 2.98 -0.33 -10.10
N SER A 139 2.27 0.78 -9.88
CA SER A 139 2.80 1.96 -9.19
C SER A 139 3.26 1.65 -7.76
N SER A 140 2.50 0.83 -7.02
CA SER A 140 2.90 0.40 -5.68
C SER A 140 4.18 -0.44 -5.70
N VAL A 141 4.39 -1.22 -6.75
CA VAL A 141 5.66 -1.95 -6.93
C VAL A 141 6.81 -0.97 -7.10
N LEU A 142 6.72 -0.06 -8.08
CA LEU A 142 7.76 0.92 -8.38
C LEU A 142 8.08 1.81 -7.17
N MET A 143 7.03 2.34 -6.52
CA MET A 143 7.15 3.27 -5.39
C MET A 143 7.71 2.64 -4.11
N ASN A 144 7.73 1.32 -3.98
CA ASN A 144 8.32 0.63 -2.84
C ASN A 144 9.69 0.01 -3.17
N ALA A 145 9.82 -0.62 -4.35
CA ALA A 145 11.05 -1.32 -4.71
C ALA A 145 12.18 -0.37 -5.12
N ILE A 146 11.89 0.67 -5.90
CA ILE A 146 12.92 1.59 -6.39
C ILE A 146 13.57 2.37 -5.24
N PRO A 147 12.85 2.95 -4.28
CA PRO A 147 13.48 3.57 -3.10
C PRO A 147 14.35 2.61 -2.29
N ALA A 148 13.93 1.36 -2.14
CA ALA A 148 14.72 0.34 -1.46
C ALA A 148 16.03 0.04 -2.22
N ARG A 149 15.97 -0.08 -3.55
CA ARG A 149 17.16 -0.26 -4.41
C ARG A 149 18.09 0.95 -4.33
N VAL A 150 17.57 2.17 -4.42
CA VAL A 150 18.34 3.42 -4.32
C VAL A 150 19.02 3.53 -2.95
N ALA A 151 18.36 3.07 -1.88
CA ALA A 151 18.94 3.00 -0.54
C ALA A 151 20.05 1.93 -0.41
N GLY A 152 20.30 1.13 -1.44
CA GLY A 152 21.34 0.09 -1.45
C GLY A 152 20.91 -1.23 -0.79
N VAL A 153 19.62 -1.48 -0.60
CA VAL A 153 19.11 -2.74 -0.05
C VAL A 153 19.57 -3.92 -0.91
N ARG A 154 20.15 -4.92 -0.27
CA ARG A 154 20.77 -6.06 -0.96
C ARG A 154 19.76 -7.01 -1.58
N GLU A 155 18.64 -7.26 -0.91
CA GLU A 155 17.60 -8.16 -1.39
C GLU A 155 16.21 -7.56 -1.14
N ILE A 156 15.42 -7.46 -2.21
CA ILE A 156 14.04 -6.95 -2.17
C ILE A 156 13.11 -8.10 -2.51
N ILE A 157 12.28 -8.51 -1.55
CA ILE A 157 11.26 -9.52 -1.77
C ILE A 157 9.87 -8.90 -1.80
N MET A 158 8.99 -9.40 -2.64
CA MET A 158 7.64 -8.90 -2.81
C MET A 158 6.61 -9.97 -2.42
N ALA A 159 5.63 -9.61 -1.61
CA ALA A 159 4.43 -10.38 -1.35
C ALA A 159 3.22 -9.68 -1.99
N CYS A 160 2.45 -10.41 -2.79
CA CYS A 160 1.27 -9.90 -3.48
C CYS A 160 0.16 -10.97 -3.47
N PRO A 161 -1.08 -10.64 -3.06
CA PRO A 161 -2.21 -11.54 -3.15
C PRO A 161 -2.41 -12.03 -4.59
N ALA A 162 -2.61 -13.33 -4.74
CA ALA A 162 -2.77 -13.98 -6.04
C ALA A 162 -4.04 -14.85 -6.06
N PRO A 163 -5.24 -14.26 -6.19
CA PRO A 163 -6.47 -15.03 -6.28
C PRO A 163 -6.36 -16.09 -7.36
N LYS A 164 -6.69 -17.34 -6.99
CA LYS A 164 -6.56 -18.52 -7.88
C LYS A 164 -5.11 -18.74 -8.41
N GLY A 165 -4.10 -18.19 -7.73
CA GLY A 165 -2.68 -18.30 -8.12
C GLY A 165 -2.25 -17.37 -9.26
N TYR A 166 -3.11 -16.43 -9.68
CA TYR A 166 -2.84 -15.50 -10.78
C TYR A 166 -2.33 -14.16 -10.27
N LEU A 167 -1.26 -13.67 -10.89
CA LEU A 167 -0.77 -12.30 -10.76
C LEU A 167 -0.84 -11.60 -12.12
N ASP A 168 -1.23 -10.34 -12.10
CA ASP A 168 -1.33 -9.53 -13.30
C ASP A 168 0.05 -9.35 -13.96
N PRO A 169 0.18 -9.55 -15.28
CA PRO A 169 1.44 -9.38 -16.00
C PRO A 169 2.08 -8.00 -15.82
N VAL A 170 1.27 -6.94 -15.71
CA VAL A 170 1.78 -5.57 -15.51
C VAL A 170 2.47 -5.43 -14.14
N VAL A 171 1.96 -6.10 -13.09
CA VAL A 171 2.58 -6.11 -11.76
C VAL A 171 3.92 -6.88 -11.78
N LEU A 172 3.97 -8.01 -12.48
CA LEU A 172 5.20 -8.80 -12.63
C LEU A 172 6.27 -8.06 -13.45
N ALA A 173 5.86 -7.37 -14.50
CA ALA A 173 6.76 -6.53 -15.30
C ALA A 173 7.29 -5.34 -14.50
N ALA A 174 6.44 -4.64 -13.74
CA ALA A 174 6.87 -3.57 -12.85
C ALA A 174 7.88 -4.08 -11.81
N ALA A 175 7.67 -5.27 -11.25
CA ALA A 175 8.60 -5.89 -10.31
C ALA A 175 9.96 -6.20 -10.98
N HIS A 176 9.94 -6.65 -12.23
CA HIS A 176 11.16 -6.88 -13.00
C HIS A 176 11.91 -5.56 -13.26
N ILE A 177 11.22 -4.53 -13.74
CA ILE A 177 11.79 -3.20 -14.01
C ILE A 177 12.38 -2.59 -12.71
N ALA A 178 11.67 -2.72 -11.59
CA ALA A 178 12.10 -2.21 -10.30
C ALA A 178 13.23 -3.03 -9.64
N GLY A 179 13.61 -4.19 -10.20
CA GLY A 179 14.68 -5.03 -9.67
C GLY A 179 14.30 -5.79 -8.40
N VAL A 180 13.08 -6.32 -8.33
CA VAL A 180 12.63 -7.21 -7.23
C VAL A 180 13.25 -8.59 -7.39
N ASP A 181 13.93 -9.11 -6.35
CA ASP A 181 14.67 -10.37 -6.38
C ASP A 181 13.80 -11.62 -6.27
N ALA A 182 12.71 -11.53 -5.49
CA ALA A 182 11.78 -12.63 -5.32
C ALA A 182 10.34 -12.15 -5.15
N ILE A 183 9.41 -12.85 -5.78
CA ILE A 183 7.98 -12.52 -5.73
C ILE A 183 7.23 -13.73 -5.18
N PHE A 184 6.39 -13.51 -4.16
CA PHE A 184 5.60 -14.54 -3.51
C PHE A 184 4.09 -14.27 -3.67
N LYS A 185 3.38 -15.28 -4.14
CA LYS A 185 1.92 -15.28 -4.38
C LYS A 185 1.17 -15.46 -3.07
N VAL A 186 1.24 -14.48 -2.20
CA VAL A 186 0.62 -14.50 -0.88
C VAL A 186 0.21 -13.11 -0.45
N GLY A 187 -0.96 -12.98 0.14
CA GLY A 187 -1.51 -11.71 0.62
C GLY A 187 -1.87 -11.74 2.10
N GLY A 188 -2.52 -10.68 2.57
CA GLY A 188 -3.10 -10.59 3.91
C GLY A 188 -2.10 -10.58 5.06
N ALA A 189 -2.64 -10.78 6.28
CA ALA A 189 -1.83 -10.79 7.50
C ALA A 189 -0.81 -11.92 7.54
N GLN A 190 -1.08 -13.07 6.87
CA GLN A 190 -0.15 -14.19 6.79
C GLN A 190 1.10 -13.86 5.99
N ALA A 191 1.01 -13.02 4.96
CA ALA A 191 2.16 -12.53 4.21
C ALA A 191 3.07 -11.65 5.09
N ILE A 192 2.45 -10.74 5.87
CA ILE A 192 3.18 -9.91 6.84
C ILE A 192 3.86 -10.79 7.89
N GLY A 193 3.16 -11.80 8.43
CA GLY A 193 3.74 -12.74 9.38
C GLY A 193 4.90 -13.54 8.79
N ALA A 194 4.78 -14.01 7.53
CA ALA A 194 5.84 -14.74 6.86
C ALA A 194 7.10 -13.89 6.66
N MET A 195 6.96 -12.62 6.26
CA MET A 195 8.09 -11.71 6.12
C MET A 195 8.70 -11.30 7.48
N ALA A 196 7.87 -11.16 8.53
CA ALA A 196 8.33 -10.73 9.85
C ALA A 196 9.09 -11.84 10.59
N TYR A 197 8.61 -13.08 10.53
CA TYR A 197 9.19 -14.19 11.31
C TYR A 197 10.11 -15.09 10.47
N GLY A 198 9.96 -15.06 9.15
CA GLY A 198 10.52 -16.05 8.26
C GLY A 198 9.70 -17.34 8.26
N THR A 199 9.74 -18.06 7.14
CA THR A 199 9.22 -19.42 7.00
C THR A 199 10.25 -20.24 6.22
N GLN A 200 9.97 -21.51 5.94
CA GLN A 200 10.85 -22.34 5.13
C GLN A 200 11.01 -21.81 3.69
N THR A 201 9.97 -21.14 3.16
CA THR A 201 9.95 -20.64 1.79
C THR A 201 10.19 -19.13 1.70
N ILE A 202 9.69 -18.35 2.64
CA ILE A 202 9.82 -16.89 2.65
C ILE A 202 10.83 -16.48 3.73
N PRO A 203 11.96 -15.84 3.37
CA PRO A 203 12.94 -15.41 4.34
C PRO A 203 12.43 -14.26 5.21
N LYS A 204 12.93 -14.18 6.46
CA LYS A 204 12.72 -13.03 7.33
C LYS A 204 13.35 -11.78 6.69
N VAL A 205 12.69 -10.63 6.87
CA VAL A 205 13.16 -9.33 6.38
C VAL A 205 13.46 -8.37 7.55
N ASP A 206 14.24 -7.33 7.27
CA ASP A 206 14.57 -6.30 8.26
C ASP A 206 13.49 -5.23 8.35
N LYS A 207 12.79 -4.97 7.23
CA LYS A 207 11.72 -3.98 7.15
C LYS A 207 10.64 -4.44 6.17
N ILE A 208 9.37 -4.19 6.54
CA ILE A 208 8.21 -4.39 5.68
C ILE A 208 7.63 -3.03 5.28
N VAL A 209 7.51 -2.78 3.98
CA VAL A 209 6.95 -1.55 3.43
C VAL A 209 5.78 -1.85 2.48
N GLY A 210 4.97 -0.84 2.22
CA GLY A 210 3.85 -0.92 1.28
C GLY A 210 2.48 -0.86 1.95
N PRO A 211 1.47 -0.38 1.20
CA PRO A 211 0.10 -0.26 1.64
C PRO A 211 -0.62 -1.60 1.66
N GLY A 212 -1.69 -1.70 2.43
CA GLY A 212 -2.54 -2.88 2.47
C GLY A 212 -3.89 -2.60 3.13
N ASN A 213 -4.78 -3.58 3.10
CA ASN A 213 -6.07 -3.47 3.77
C ASN A 213 -5.91 -3.48 5.31
N ILE A 214 -7.01 -3.31 6.02
CA ILE A 214 -7.04 -3.23 7.49
C ILE A 214 -6.37 -4.44 8.18
N TYR A 215 -6.42 -5.64 7.59
CA TYR A 215 -5.74 -6.82 8.15
C TYR A 215 -4.22 -6.72 8.00
N VAL A 216 -3.75 -6.22 6.87
CA VAL A 216 -2.33 -5.97 6.60
C VAL A 216 -1.80 -4.86 7.51
N ALA A 217 -2.51 -3.73 7.60
CA ALA A 217 -2.15 -2.62 8.48
C ALA A 217 -2.12 -3.04 9.96
N THR A 218 -3.11 -3.84 10.41
CA THR A 218 -3.14 -4.41 11.76
C THR A 218 -1.95 -5.36 11.99
N ALA A 219 -1.63 -6.20 11.00
CA ALA A 219 -0.50 -7.13 11.10
C ALA A 219 0.83 -6.37 11.19
N LYS A 220 1.05 -5.35 10.33
CA LYS A 220 2.25 -4.49 10.39
C LYS A 220 2.40 -3.85 11.78
N ARG A 221 1.32 -3.30 12.35
CA ARG A 221 1.32 -2.75 13.70
C ARG A 221 1.74 -3.78 14.75
N MET A 222 1.24 -5.01 14.64
CA MET A 222 1.48 -6.06 15.63
C MET A 222 2.88 -6.69 15.55
N VAL A 223 3.52 -6.64 14.38
CA VAL A 223 4.90 -7.16 14.19
C VAL A 223 5.95 -6.07 14.36
N PHE A 224 5.56 -4.82 14.56
CA PHE A 224 6.51 -3.73 14.82
C PHE A 224 7.28 -4.01 16.11
N GLY A 225 8.61 -3.90 16.03
CA GLY A 225 9.54 -4.32 17.09
C GLY A 225 10.18 -5.69 16.83
N GLU A 226 9.47 -6.62 16.17
CA GLU A 226 10.06 -7.86 15.62
C GLU A 226 10.71 -7.61 14.24
N VAL A 227 10.11 -6.71 13.47
CA VAL A 227 10.55 -6.23 12.16
C VAL A 227 10.21 -4.73 12.06
N ALA A 228 11.04 -3.94 11.39
CA ALA A 228 10.69 -2.55 11.11
C ALA A 228 9.56 -2.44 10.07
N ILE A 229 8.82 -1.34 10.11
CA ILE A 229 7.80 -1.02 9.10
C ILE A 229 7.98 0.41 8.57
N ASP A 230 7.32 0.74 7.46
CA ASP A 230 7.24 2.12 6.94
C ASP A 230 6.29 2.99 7.79
N SER A 231 4.99 2.66 7.72
CA SER A 231 3.93 3.35 8.46
C SER A 231 2.72 2.43 8.65
N ILE A 232 1.82 2.85 9.53
CA ILE A 232 0.50 2.23 9.70
C ILE A 232 -0.48 3.06 8.89
N ALA A 233 -0.74 2.62 7.64
CA ALA A 233 -1.71 3.28 6.78
C ALA A 233 -3.14 2.91 7.20
N GLY A 234 -3.94 3.92 7.52
CA GLY A 234 -5.39 3.80 7.64
C GLY A 234 -6.07 3.78 6.26
N PRO A 235 -7.40 3.76 6.19
CA PRO A 235 -8.13 4.04 4.97
C PRO A 235 -7.71 5.40 4.41
N SER A 236 -7.52 5.48 3.10
CA SER A 236 -7.09 6.72 2.45
C SER A 236 -8.16 7.80 2.54
N GLU A 237 -7.72 9.04 2.74
CA GLU A 237 -8.59 10.20 2.90
C GLU A 237 -8.13 11.33 1.97
N ILE A 238 -9.08 12.08 1.44
CA ILE A 238 -8.81 13.33 0.74
C ILE A 238 -9.56 14.46 1.41
N LEU A 239 -8.89 15.58 1.63
CA LEU A 239 -9.47 16.84 2.05
C LEU A 239 -9.21 17.89 0.98
N ILE A 240 -10.28 18.45 0.43
CA ILE A 240 -10.22 19.55 -0.51
C ILE A 240 -10.70 20.81 0.21
N ILE A 241 -9.91 21.88 0.14
CA ILE A 241 -10.26 23.18 0.69
C ILE A 241 -10.45 24.15 -0.48
N SER A 242 -11.63 24.78 -0.57
CA SER A 242 -11.97 25.72 -1.61
C SER A 242 -12.59 26.99 -1.00
N ASP A 243 -12.26 28.15 -1.55
CA ASP A 243 -12.89 29.42 -1.24
C ASP A 243 -14.23 29.64 -2.01
N GLY A 244 -14.62 28.65 -2.81
CA GLY A 244 -15.81 28.71 -3.68
C GLY A 244 -15.48 29.12 -5.11
N SER A 245 -14.20 29.29 -5.44
CA SER A 245 -13.73 29.47 -6.82
C SER A 245 -13.36 28.14 -7.45
N GLY A 246 -13.24 28.10 -8.76
CA GLY A 246 -12.86 26.92 -9.54
C GLY A 246 -14.05 26.16 -10.12
N GLU A 247 -13.75 25.06 -10.80
CA GLU A 247 -14.77 24.28 -11.51
C GLU A 247 -15.29 23.14 -10.60
N PRO A 248 -16.60 23.13 -10.29
CA PRO A 248 -17.19 22.07 -9.46
C PRO A 248 -16.93 20.65 -9.98
N SER A 249 -16.83 20.47 -11.30
CA SER A 249 -16.57 19.19 -11.96
C SER A 249 -15.19 18.62 -11.63
N TYR A 250 -14.16 19.46 -11.49
CA TYR A 250 -12.81 19.02 -11.13
C TYR A 250 -12.74 18.59 -9.66
N ILE A 251 -13.36 19.36 -8.78
CA ILE A 251 -13.44 19.00 -7.35
C ILE A 251 -14.23 17.71 -7.16
N ALA A 252 -15.31 17.53 -7.92
CA ALA A 252 -16.06 16.28 -7.90
C ALA A 252 -15.21 15.09 -8.34
N ALA A 253 -14.41 15.24 -9.40
CA ALA A 253 -13.49 14.20 -9.87
C ALA A 253 -12.44 13.82 -8.79
N ASP A 254 -11.86 14.82 -8.11
CA ASP A 254 -10.89 14.60 -7.04
C ASP A 254 -11.51 13.85 -5.84
N LEU A 255 -12.71 14.24 -5.42
CA LEU A 255 -13.43 13.53 -4.34
C LEU A 255 -13.72 12.07 -4.71
N ILE A 256 -14.16 11.85 -5.94
CA ILE A 256 -14.51 10.52 -6.46
C ILE A 256 -13.25 9.66 -6.63
N SER A 257 -12.13 10.23 -7.08
CA SER A 257 -10.87 9.52 -7.25
C SER A 257 -10.43 8.82 -5.97
N GLN A 258 -10.65 9.45 -4.81
CA GLN A 258 -10.38 8.83 -3.52
C GLN A 258 -11.47 7.85 -3.10
N ALA A 259 -12.74 8.19 -3.31
CA ALA A 259 -13.88 7.39 -2.88
C ALA A 259 -13.94 6.02 -3.59
N GLU A 260 -13.47 5.92 -4.84
CA GLU A 260 -13.46 4.65 -5.59
C GLU A 260 -12.42 3.63 -5.12
N HIS A 261 -11.43 4.02 -4.32
CA HIS A 261 -10.39 3.13 -3.85
C HIS A 261 -10.89 2.08 -2.85
N ASP A 262 -11.69 2.50 -1.86
CA ASP A 262 -12.20 1.60 -0.82
C ASP A 262 -13.50 2.12 -0.21
N GLU A 263 -14.39 1.24 0.23
CA GLU A 263 -15.65 1.59 0.91
C GLU A 263 -15.44 2.36 2.23
N GLN A 264 -14.24 2.26 2.82
CA GLN A 264 -13.84 2.97 4.02
C GLN A 264 -13.05 4.25 3.73
N ALA A 265 -12.86 4.63 2.47
CA ALA A 265 -12.25 5.91 2.12
C ALA A 265 -13.09 7.07 2.65
N ALA A 266 -12.47 8.24 2.84
CA ALA A 266 -13.17 9.46 3.16
C ALA A 266 -12.78 10.55 2.16
N ALA A 267 -13.80 11.20 1.60
CA ALA A 267 -13.63 12.32 0.70
C ALA A 267 -14.40 13.52 1.27
N VAL A 268 -13.68 14.58 1.64
CA VAL A 268 -14.23 15.74 2.35
C VAL A 268 -13.92 17.02 1.55
N LEU A 269 -14.95 17.82 1.29
CA LEU A 269 -14.81 19.18 0.80
C LEU A 269 -15.13 20.15 1.93
N VAL A 270 -14.22 21.08 2.20
CA VAL A 270 -14.45 22.26 3.04
C VAL A 270 -14.48 23.49 2.14
N CYS A 271 -15.57 24.23 2.15
CA CYS A 271 -15.68 25.48 1.39
C CYS A 271 -16.51 26.55 2.12
N THR A 272 -16.29 27.79 1.72
CA THR A 272 -16.97 28.95 2.30
C THR A 272 -18.33 29.24 1.64
N SER A 273 -18.61 28.64 0.47
CA SER A 273 -19.81 28.85 -0.32
C SER A 273 -20.74 27.65 -0.29
N ARG A 274 -21.93 27.82 0.28
CA ARG A 274 -22.97 26.77 0.26
C ARG A 274 -23.40 26.40 -1.16
N ARG A 275 -23.59 27.45 -2.01
CA ARG A 275 -23.96 27.25 -3.42
C ARG A 275 -22.95 26.39 -4.14
N PHE A 276 -21.66 26.69 -3.99
CA PHE A 276 -20.57 25.92 -4.58
C PHE A 276 -20.54 24.44 -4.09
N ALA A 277 -20.76 24.25 -2.78
CA ALA A 277 -20.84 22.87 -2.24
C ALA A 277 -22.03 22.08 -2.84
N GLU A 278 -23.15 22.71 -3.11
CA GLU A 278 -24.32 22.10 -3.76
C GLU A 278 -24.06 21.80 -5.25
N GLU A 279 -23.32 22.66 -5.95
CA GLU A 279 -22.87 22.45 -7.33
C GLU A 279 -21.91 21.27 -7.41
N VAL A 280 -20.90 21.21 -6.54
CA VAL A 280 -19.97 20.05 -6.43
C VAL A 280 -20.73 18.76 -6.10
N ARG A 281 -21.68 18.79 -5.17
CA ARG A 281 -22.49 17.61 -4.83
C ARG A 281 -23.30 17.10 -6.03
N SER A 282 -23.83 18.02 -6.85
CA SER A 282 -24.54 17.67 -8.09
C SER A 282 -23.60 17.00 -9.10
N GLU A 283 -22.39 17.55 -9.28
CA GLU A 283 -21.38 16.98 -10.18
C GLU A 283 -20.88 15.61 -9.70
N VAL A 284 -20.68 15.43 -8.40
CA VAL A 284 -20.39 14.10 -7.82
C VAL A 284 -21.44 13.08 -8.20
N GLY A 285 -22.74 13.43 -8.12
CA GLY A 285 -23.84 12.55 -8.53
C GLY A 285 -23.74 12.13 -10.00
N LYS A 286 -23.53 13.10 -10.90
CA LYS A 286 -23.42 12.86 -12.34
C LYS A 286 -22.21 11.96 -12.69
N GLN A 287 -21.04 12.26 -12.13
CA GLN A 287 -19.82 11.55 -12.43
C GLN A 287 -19.83 10.13 -11.80
N LEU A 288 -20.40 9.97 -10.60
CA LEU A 288 -20.54 8.68 -9.93
C LEU A 288 -21.30 7.66 -10.79
N ASP A 289 -22.34 8.10 -11.50
CA ASP A 289 -23.14 7.21 -12.36
C ASP A 289 -22.36 6.67 -13.56
N LEU A 290 -21.29 7.32 -13.97
CA LEU A 290 -20.43 6.92 -15.08
C LEU A 290 -19.31 5.96 -14.67
N LEU A 291 -19.07 5.78 -13.36
CA LEU A 291 -17.94 5.00 -12.87
C LEU A 291 -18.19 3.48 -12.90
N PRO A 292 -17.23 2.68 -13.36
CA PRO A 292 -17.30 1.22 -13.25
C PRO A 292 -17.41 0.75 -11.79
N ARG A 293 -16.81 1.50 -10.84
CA ARG A 293 -16.74 1.19 -9.40
C ARG A 293 -17.73 2.00 -8.56
N LYS A 294 -18.84 2.46 -9.14
CA LYS A 294 -19.82 3.34 -8.48
C LYS A 294 -20.36 2.81 -7.13
N THR A 295 -20.46 1.49 -6.98
CA THR A 295 -20.93 0.89 -5.72
C THR A 295 -19.96 1.12 -4.57
N ILE A 296 -18.66 1.03 -4.81
CA ILE A 296 -17.61 1.27 -3.82
C ILE A 296 -17.56 2.76 -3.49
N ALA A 297 -17.46 3.61 -4.51
CA ALA A 297 -17.41 5.06 -4.34
C ALA A 297 -18.65 5.63 -3.65
N GLY A 298 -19.84 5.11 -3.98
CA GLY A 298 -21.10 5.54 -3.35
C GLY A 298 -21.24 5.20 -1.88
N ARG A 299 -20.51 4.18 -1.38
CA ARG A 299 -20.45 3.86 0.06
C ARG A 299 -19.44 4.72 0.82
N ALA A 300 -18.41 5.21 0.14
CA ALA A 300 -17.37 6.06 0.70
C ALA A 300 -17.79 7.54 0.79
N LEU A 301 -18.71 8.01 -0.07
CA LEU A 301 -19.27 9.36 -0.14
C LEU A 301 -20.50 9.54 0.75
#